data_bd5684b11a28cfdabebfebfce35bc889
#
_entry.id   bd5684b11a28cfdabebfebfce35bc889
#
_cell.length_a   1.000
_cell.length_b   1.000
_cell.length_c   1.000
_cell.angle_alpha   90.00
_cell.angle_beta   90.00
_cell.angle_gamma   90.00
#
_symmetry.space_group_name_H-M   'P 1'
#
loop_
_entity.id
_entity.type
_entity.pdbx_description
1 polymer ?
#
loop_
_entity_poly.entity_id
_entity_poly.type
_entity_poly.pdbx_seq_one_letter_code
_entity_poly.pdbx_strand_id
1 'polypeptide(L)'
;MLYGINAQYFWITSGELADTVREAFYIANEGRKGPVLIDIPKDVTANLCEYTKKEPEPIASGKTIEAFEVNQAIALLKKAKRPFVYTGGGVILSDAQQEVKTFVERCDAVVSSSLMGQGGFDNTDLRYMGMLGMHGSKTSSLAITDCDLFVGIGTRFSDRVICDIKSFAPNADILHIDIDSTEINKNIKVGYQIIGDVKQVLKLINEQLPQQAHPDWIQQIVAWKAEYPLMQQGQTTDSVVPQEVIEILDRLTEGEAIIATEVGQHQMWAAQFYNFRHPHQFVSSGGLGTMGFGFGAAIGAKVANPDKKVVNIAGDGSFHMNLNELVTISKYQIPVVELVFNNNVLGMVRQWQKLFYDRRFSQTTLERPTDYLKLGEAFGVKALVIEKREEIEPVLREALTGNQPVLIECRIDKDINVLPMVPAGGSISEPILEMN
;
A
#
# COMPACT_ATOMS: atom_id res chain seq x y z
N MET A 1 -3.13 13.24 -17.57
CA MET A 1 -4.40 12.60 -17.16
C MET A 1 -4.48 12.72 -15.64
N LEU A 2 -5.20 13.73 -15.15
CA LEU A 2 -5.27 14.07 -13.71
C LEU A 2 -6.55 13.43 -13.11
N TYR A 3 -6.54 12.10 -12.91
CA TYR A 3 -7.62 11.42 -12.21
C TYR A 3 -7.40 11.56 -10.69
N GLY A 4 -8.34 12.21 -10.00
CA GLY A 4 -8.37 12.33 -8.55
C GLY A 4 -7.85 13.63 -7.96
N ILE A 5 -7.64 14.65 -8.78
CA ILE A 5 -7.45 16.02 -8.31
C ILE A 5 -8.78 16.73 -8.50
N ASN A 6 -9.40 17.20 -7.42
CA ASN A 6 -10.48 18.19 -7.51
C ASN A 6 -9.84 19.53 -7.93
N ALA A 7 -9.41 19.61 -9.20
CA ALA A 7 -8.83 20.81 -9.76
C ALA A 7 -9.97 21.78 -10.09
N GLN A 8 -10.24 22.71 -9.21
CA GLN A 8 -10.96 23.92 -9.57
C GLN A 8 -9.93 24.98 -9.92
N TYR A 9 -10.00 25.52 -11.14
CA TYR A 9 -9.18 26.64 -11.56
C TYR A 9 -9.90 27.93 -11.13
N PHE A 10 -9.27 28.68 -10.24
CA PHE A 10 -9.74 30.00 -9.87
C PHE A 10 -8.81 31.06 -10.48
N TRP A 11 -9.36 32.01 -11.20
CA TRP A 11 -8.71 33.30 -11.41
C TRP A 11 -8.92 34.09 -10.13
N ILE A 12 -7.85 34.24 -9.35
CA ILE A 12 -7.92 34.89 -8.05
C ILE A 12 -7.35 36.29 -8.08
N THR A 13 -8.06 37.20 -7.44
CA THR A 13 -7.53 38.53 -7.08
C THR A 13 -6.89 38.46 -5.68
N SER A 14 -6.09 39.48 -5.33
CA SER A 14 -5.45 39.54 -4.01
C SER A 14 -6.47 39.51 -2.86
N GLY A 15 -7.67 40.07 -3.05
CA GLY A 15 -8.75 40.06 -2.06
C GLY A 15 -9.41 38.70 -1.86
N GLU A 16 -9.38 37.83 -2.88
CA GLU A 16 -10.00 36.48 -2.85
C GLU A 16 -9.04 35.38 -2.38
N LEU A 17 -7.73 35.64 -2.35
CA LEU A 17 -6.70 34.65 -2.08
C LEU A 17 -6.97 33.87 -0.79
N ALA A 18 -7.30 34.56 0.30
CA ALA A 18 -7.50 33.91 1.59
C ALA A 18 -8.73 33.01 1.62
N ASP A 19 -9.83 33.40 0.97
CA ASP A 19 -11.04 32.61 0.87
C ASP A 19 -10.83 31.38 -0.07
N THR A 20 -10.15 31.58 -1.19
CA THR A 20 -9.77 30.49 -2.09
C THR A 20 -8.90 29.44 -1.41
N VAL A 21 -7.92 29.87 -0.59
CA VAL A 21 -7.10 28.92 0.18
C VAL A 21 -7.95 28.12 1.19
N ARG A 22 -8.89 28.76 1.89
CA ARG A 22 -9.82 28.07 2.82
C ARG A 22 -10.68 27.06 2.09
N GLU A 23 -11.26 27.47 0.95
CA GLU A 23 -12.09 26.59 0.11
C GLU A 23 -11.28 25.40 -0.40
N ALA A 24 -10.02 25.59 -0.82
CA ALA A 24 -9.14 24.51 -1.23
C ALA A 24 -8.88 23.49 -0.11
N PHE A 25 -8.68 23.96 1.12
CA PHE A 25 -8.55 23.07 2.28
C PHE A 25 -9.85 22.34 2.61
N TYR A 26 -10.99 23.02 2.45
CA TYR A 26 -12.32 22.39 2.62
C TYR A 26 -12.48 21.26 1.60
N ILE A 27 -12.31 21.55 0.30
CA ILE A 27 -12.43 20.56 -0.79
C ILE A 27 -11.44 19.41 -0.62
N ALA A 28 -10.19 19.69 -0.21
CA ALA A 28 -9.18 18.65 0.01
C ALA A 28 -9.56 17.64 1.10
N ASN A 29 -10.45 18.02 2.01
CA ASN A 29 -10.89 17.19 3.15
C ASN A 29 -12.32 16.67 3.02
N GLU A 30 -13.11 17.15 2.06
CA GLU A 30 -14.49 16.71 1.83
C GLU A 30 -14.54 15.36 1.11
N GLY A 31 -15.43 14.47 1.54
CA GLY A 31 -15.64 13.18 0.89
C GLY A 31 -14.37 12.34 0.79
N ARG A 32 -13.99 11.97 -0.44
CA ARG A 32 -12.71 11.31 -0.71
C ARG A 32 -11.58 12.33 -0.67
N LYS A 33 -10.81 12.34 0.40
CA LYS A 33 -9.69 13.27 0.60
C LYS A 33 -8.67 13.18 -0.54
N GLY A 34 -8.19 14.34 -0.99
CA GLY A 34 -7.23 14.41 -2.08
C GLY A 34 -6.60 15.81 -2.24
N PRO A 35 -5.58 15.93 -3.10
CA PRO A 35 -4.91 17.20 -3.34
C PRO A 35 -5.79 18.17 -4.12
N VAL A 36 -5.63 19.47 -3.84
CA VAL A 36 -6.23 20.59 -4.59
C VAL A 36 -5.12 21.47 -5.10
N LEU A 37 -5.19 21.87 -6.36
CA LEU A 37 -4.24 22.79 -6.98
C LEU A 37 -4.81 24.21 -6.99
N ILE A 38 -4.04 25.18 -6.50
CA ILE A 38 -4.31 26.62 -6.62
C ILE A 38 -3.21 27.22 -7.49
N ASP A 39 -3.58 27.86 -8.59
CA ASP A 39 -2.65 28.65 -9.39
C ASP A 39 -2.74 30.12 -8.93
N ILE A 40 -1.63 30.63 -8.39
CA ILE A 40 -1.55 31.99 -7.83
C ILE A 40 -0.65 32.84 -8.74
N PRO A 41 -1.24 33.78 -9.53
CA PRO A 41 -0.46 34.69 -10.37
C PRO A 41 0.52 35.52 -9.56
N LYS A 42 1.65 35.87 -10.17
CA LYS A 42 2.73 36.63 -9.50
C LYS A 42 2.28 37.97 -8.92
N ASP A 43 1.44 38.71 -9.64
CA ASP A 43 0.91 39.99 -9.20
C ASP A 43 0.04 39.88 -7.95
N VAL A 44 -0.75 38.79 -7.82
CA VAL A 44 -1.54 38.52 -6.62
C VAL A 44 -0.66 38.37 -5.39
N THR A 45 0.52 37.75 -5.52
CA THR A 45 1.48 37.57 -4.40
C THR A 45 2.21 38.86 -4.02
N ALA A 46 2.26 39.84 -4.93
CA ALA A 46 2.95 41.13 -4.71
C ALA A 46 2.02 42.23 -4.23
N ASN A 47 0.72 42.13 -4.45
CA ASN A 47 -0.25 43.16 -4.10
C ASN A 47 -0.61 43.11 -2.61
N LEU A 48 -0.96 44.28 -2.07
CA LEU A 48 -1.52 44.40 -0.72
C LEU A 48 -3.03 44.17 -0.78
N CYS A 49 -3.59 43.49 0.24
CA CYS A 49 -5.01 43.34 0.43
C CYS A 49 -5.38 43.47 1.91
N GLU A 50 -6.63 43.82 2.18
CA GLU A 50 -7.19 43.74 3.52
C GLU A 50 -7.48 42.26 3.87
N TYR A 51 -7.02 41.87 5.06
CA TYR A 51 -7.20 40.51 5.55
C TYR A 51 -7.95 40.48 6.88
N THR A 52 -9.04 39.72 6.92
CA THR A 52 -9.75 39.41 8.15
C THR A 52 -9.66 37.92 8.43
N LYS A 53 -9.13 37.56 9.61
CA LYS A 53 -9.09 36.16 10.04
C LYS A 53 -10.52 35.62 10.18
N LYS A 54 -10.81 34.51 9.50
CA LYS A 54 -12.05 33.75 9.64
C LYS A 54 -11.73 32.37 10.23
N GLU A 55 -12.59 31.83 11.06
CA GLU A 55 -12.46 30.45 11.51
C GLU A 55 -12.76 29.50 10.35
N PRO A 56 -12.09 28.30 10.32
CA PRO A 56 -12.38 27.29 9.31
C PRO A 56 -13.82 26.81 9.37
N GLU A 57 -14.44 26.65 8.22
CA GLU A 57 -15.76 26.00 8.15
C GLU A 57 -15.63 24.50 8.52
N PRO A 58 -16.58 23.98 9.32
CA PRO A 58 -16.60 22.54 9.61
C PRO A 58 -16.83 21.76 8.31
N ILE A 59 -16.04 20.73 8.10
CA ILE A 59 -16.20 19.84 6.96
C ILE A 59 -17.54 19.11 7.11
N ALA A 60 -18.36 19.13 6.06
CA ALA A 60 -19.65 18.47 6.08
C ALA A 60 -19.49 16.98 6.42
N SER A 61 -20.25 16.51 7.40
CA SER A 61 -20.40 15.08 7.63
C SER A 61 -20.96 14.46 6.34
N GLY A 62 -20.30 13.45 5.80
CA GLY A 62 -20.64 12.84 4.51
C GLY A 62 -22.13 12.49 4.33
N LYS A 63 -22.47 11.88 3.22
CA LYS A 63 -23.85 11.46 2.90
C LYS A 63 -24.46 10.66 4.06
N THR A 64 -25.73 10.92 4.37
CA THR A 64 -26.50 10.11 5.33
C THR A 64 -26.57 8.67 4.84
N ILE A 65 -26.18 7.74 5.70
CA ILE A 65 -26.25 6.30 5.41
C ILE A 65 -27.68 5.84 5.60
N GLU A 66 -28.26 5.26 4.56
CA GLU A 66 -29.65 4.83 4.58
C GLU A 66 -29.80 3.50 5.33
N ALA A 67 -30.73 3.43 6.29
CA ALA A 67 -30.98 2.23 7.06
C ALA A 67 -31.34 1.00 6.18
N PHE A 68 -31.96 1.24 5.02
CA PHE A 68 -32.31 0.20 4.07
C PHE A 68 -31.04 -0.46 3.49
N GLU A 69 -30.03 0.31 3.12
CA GLU A 69 -28.76 -0.20 2.58
C GLU A 69 -28.02 -1.06 3.63
N VAL A 70 -28.02 -0.60 4.90
CA VAL A 70 -27.45 -1.36 6.04
C VAL A 70 -28.18 -2.69 6.25
N ASN A 71 -29.52 -2.67 6.24
CA ASN A 71 -30.32 -3.88 6.40
C ASN A 71 -30.11 -4.88 5.27
N GLN A 72 -29.97 -4.41 4.03
CA GLN A 72 -29.61 -5.28 2.89
C GLN A 72 -28.24 -5.92 3.08
N ALA A 73 -27.23 -5.16 3.47
CA ALA A 73 -25.90 -5.70 3.75
C ALA A 73 -25.93 -6.77 4.85
N ILE A 74 -26.63 -6.52 5.94
CA ILE A 74 -26.82 -7.51 7.03
C ILE A 74 -27.52 -8.78 6.54
N ALA A 75 -28.52 -8.66 5.68
CA ALA A 75 -29.21 -9.82 5.12
C ALA A 75 -28.29 -10.69 4.24
N LEU A 76 -27.41 -10.05 3.44
CA LEU A 76 -26.40 -10.74 2.65
C LEU A 76 -25.39 -11.46 3.55
N LEU A 77 -24.84 -10.76 4.54
CA LEU A 77 -23.86 -11.31 5.47
C LEU A 77 -24.42 -12.54 6.22
N LYS A 78 -25.69 -12.50 6.65
CA LYS A 78 -26.35 -13.64 7.30
C LYS A 78 -26.55 -14.85 6.38
N LYS A 79 -26.63 -14.65 5.07
CA LYS A 79 -26.83 -15.72 4.08
C LYS A 79 -25.49 -16.34 3.66
N ALA A 80 -24.41 -15.58 3.71
CA ALA A 80 -23.10 -16.02 3.25
C ALA A 80 -22.59 -17.23 4.03
N LYS A 81 -21.89 -18.11 3.35
CA LYS A 81 -21.20 -19.29 3.91
C LYS A 81 -19.69 -19.18 3.76
N ARG A 82 -19.24 -18.43 2.78
CA ARG A 82 -17.82 -18.20 2.45
C ARG A 82 -17.56 -16.71 2.22
N PRO A 83 -17.76 -15.86 3.28
CA PRO A 83 -17.55 -14.43 3.15
C PRO A 83 -16.08 -14.08 3.00
N PHE A 84 -15.79 -13.20 2.04
CA PHE A 84 -14.46 -12.65 1.75
C PHE A 84 -14.50 -11.13 1.89
N VAL A 85 -13.68 -10.57 2.76
CA VAL A 85 -13.51 -9.14 2.96
C VAL A 85 -12.25 -8.66 2.24
N TYR A 86 -12.38 -7.59 1.47
CA TYR A 86 -11.28 -6.95 0.76
C TYR A 86 -11.12 -5.50 1.19
N THR A 87 -9.98 -5.18 1.82
CA THR A 87 -9.70 -3.86 2.36
C THR A 87 -8.85 -3.03 1.40
N GLY A 88 -9.32 -1.82 1.12
CA GLY A 88 -8.57 -0.82 0.34
C GLY A 88 -8.02 0.32 1.17
N GLY A 89 -7.42 1.30 0.49
CA GLY A 89 -6.87 2.51 1.13
C GLY A 89 -7.91 3.35 1.86
N GLY A 90 -9.20 3.22 1.52
CA GLY A 90 -10.30 3.89 2.23
C GLY A 90 -10.40 3.48 3.70
N VAL A 91 -10.03 2.25 4.06
CA VAL A 91 -9.97 1.81 5.46
C VAL A 91 -8.94 2.62 6.25
N ILE A 92 -7.76 2.86 5.65
CA ILE A 92 -6.68 3.64 6.27
C ILE A 92 -7.11 5.12 6.39
N LEU A 93 -7.65 5.69 5.31
CA LEU A 93 -8.07 7.11 5.27
C LEU A 93 -9.22 7.43 6.22
N SER A 94 -10.07 6.45 6.52
CA SER A 94 -11.20 6.56 7.45
C SER A 94 -10.81 6.20 8.89
N ASP A 95 -9.57 5.75 9.11
CA ASP A 95 -9.10 5.23 10.41
C ASP A 95 -10.07 4.18 10.99
N ALA A 96 -10.44 3.19 10.16
CA ALA A 96 -11.50 2.22 10.42
C ALA A 96 -10.98 0.81 10.75
N GLN A 97 -9.69 0.65 11.08
CA GLN A 97 -9.08 -0.67 11.33
C GLN A 97 -9.82 -1.46 12.42
N GLN A 98 -10.19 -0.80 13.52
CA GLN A 98 -10.89 -1.47 14.62
C GLN A 98 -12.30 -1.91 14.22
N GLU A 99 -12.99 -1.10 13.43
CA GLU A 99 -14.31 -1.43 12.90
C GLU A 99 -14.25 -2.58 11.90
N VAL A 100 -13.20 -2.61 11.06
CA VAL A 100 -12.93 -3.74 10.15
C VAL A 100 -12.64 -5.01 10.94
N LYS A 101 -11.80 -4.95 11.97
CA LYS A 101 -11.51 -6.10 12.82
C LYS A 101 -12.80 -6.67 13.43
N THR A 102 -13.60 -5.82 14.06
CA THR A 102 -14.90 -6.21 14.65
C THR A 102 -15.85 -6.80 13.60
N PHE A 103 -15.89 -6.19 12.40
CA PHE A 103 -16.71 -6.67 11.29
C PHE A 103 -16.29 -8.07 10.83
N VAL A 104 -15.00 -8.28 10.61
CA VAL A 104 -14.43 -9.57 10.20
C VAL A 104 -14.69 -10.65 11.25
N GLU A 105 -14.49 -10.33 12.54
CA GLU A 105 -14.76 -11.25 13.63
C GLU A 105 -16.24 -11.63 13.71
N ARG A 106 -17.15 -10.65 13.54
CA ARG A 106 -18.61 -10.90 13.55
C ARG A 106 -19.08 -11.70 12.35
N CYS A 107 -18.53 -11.42 11.17
CA CYS A 107 -18.84 -12.17 9.96
C CYS A 107 -18.17 -13.55 9.92
N ASP A 108 -17.17 -13.81 10.76
CA ASP A 108 -16.24 -14.93 10.65
C ASP A 108 -15.69 -15.06 9.22
N ALA A 109 -15.28 -13.92 8.65
CA ALA A 109 -14.83 -13.79 7.27
C ALA A 109 -13.32 -13.92 7.15
N VAL A 110 -12.84 -14.20 5.94
CA VAL A 110 -11.42 -14.13 5.58
C VAL A 110 -11.11 -12.78 4.95
N VAL A 111 -9.85 -12.35 5.00
CA VAL A 111 -9.44 -10.99 4.62
C VAL A 111 -8.26 -11.00 3.67
N SER A 112 -8.35 -10.17 2.64
CA SER A 112 -7.19 -9.74 1.84
C SER A 112 -7.16 -8.22 1.72
N SER A 113 -5.99 -7.68 1.43
CA SER A 113 -5.83 -6.24 1.23
C SER A 113 -5.37 -5.90 -0.18
N SER A 114 -5.64 -4.67 -0.59
CA SER A 114 -4.91 -4.03 -1.69
C SER A 114 -3.53 -3.57 -1.20
N LEU A 115 -2.64 -3.19 -2.12
CA LEU A 115 -1.36 -2.56 -1.76
C LEU A 115 -1.56 -1.37 -0.82
N MET A 116 -2.51 -0.48 -1.10
CA MET A 116 -2.80 0.70 -0.27
C MET A 116 -3.69 0.39 0.95
N GLY A 117 -4.18 -0.83 1.09
CA GLY A 117 -4.95 -1.30 2.24
C GLY A 117 -4.10 -2.00 3.31
N GLN A 118 -2.77 -2.08 3.10
CA GLN A 118 -1.85 -2.68 4.07
C GLN A 118 -1.94 -1.98 5.43
N GLY A 119 -2.02 -2.78 6.51
CA GLY A 119 -2.27 -2.29 7.87
C GLY A 119 -3.74 -1.92 8.17
N GLY A 120 -4.65 -2.03 7.20
CA GLY A 120 -6.09 -1.89 7.43
C GLY A 120 -6.73 -3.08 8.16
N PHE A 121 -6.02 -4.18 8.18
CA PHE A 121 -6.27 -5.36 9.01
C PHE A 121 -4.91 -5.95 9.43
N ASP A 122 -4.83 -6.56 10.60
CA ASP A 122 -3.59 -7.14 11.10
C ASP A 122 -3.14 -8.32 10.23
N ASN A 123 -1.99 -8.20 9.58
CA ASN A 123 -1.47 -9.22 8.67
C ASN A 123 -1.04 -10.52 9.39
N THR A 124 -0.92 -10.49 10.72
CA THR A 124 -0.59 -11.68 11.53
C THR A 124 -1.81 -12.50 11.92
N ASP A 125 -3.03 -11.98 11.72
CA ASP A 125 -4.27 -12.73 11.99
C ASP A 125 -4.39 -13.94 11.05
N LEU A 126 -4.88 -15.06 11.58
CA LEU A 126 -5.05 -16.29 10.81
C LEU A 126 -6.00 -16.14 9.59
N ARG A 127 -6.94 -15.19 9.66
CA ARG A 127 -7.91 -14.87 8.60
C ARG A 127 -7.31 -14.06 7.45
N TYR A 128 -6.15 -13.42 7.68
CA TYR A 128 -5.47 -12.67 6.63
C TYR A 128 -4.80 -13.59 5.64
N MET A 129 -5.12 -13.42 4.36
CA MET A 129 -4.66 -14.28 3.27
C MET A 129 -3.51 -13.67 2.45
N GLY A 130 -3.07 -12.48 2.78
CA GLY A 130 -2.15 -11.70 1.96
C GLY A 130 -2.86 -10.72 1.02
N MET A 131 -2.11 -10.10 0.13
CA MET A 131 -2.69 -9.22 -0.90
C MET A 131 -3.54 -10.01 -1.91
N LEU A 132 -4.50 -9.32 -2.53
CA LEU A 132 -5.24 -9.79 -3.69
C LEU A 132 -4.80 -9.05 -4.96
N GLY A 133 -4.78 -9.73 -6.09
CA GLY A 133 -4.50 -9.16 -7.40
C GLY A 133 -3.18 -9.65 -8.01
N MET A 134 -2.60 -8.86 -8.90
CA MET A 134 -1.44 -9.22 -9.74
C MET A 134 -0.27 -9.84 -8.96
N HIS A 135 0.07 -9.29 -7.79
CA HIS A 135 1.11 -9.78 -6.89
C HIS A 135 0.52 -10.29 -5.56
N GLY A 136 -0.73 -10.76 -5.61
CA GLY A 136 -1.42 -11.36 -4.49
C GLY A 136 -0.93 -12.78 -4.16
N SER A 137 -1.33 -13.29 -2.99
CA SER A 137 -1.05 -14.68 -2.62
C SER A 137 -1.89 -15.66 -3.43
N LYS A 138 -1.41 -16.89 -3.60
CA LYS A 138 -2.23 -17.98 -4.21
C LYS A 138 -3.47 -18.27 -3.38
N THR A 139 -3.36 -18.20 -2.05
CA THR A 139 -4.49 -18.37 -1.13
C THR A 139 -5.60 -17.37 -1.39
N SER A 140 -5.26 -16.06 -1.54
CA SER A 140 -6.26 -15.03 -1.84
C SER A 140 -6.91 -15.24 -3.21
N SER A 141 -6.14 -15.71 -4.19
CA SER A 141 -6.63 -16.06 -5.53
C SER A 141 -7.61 -17.23 -5.54
N LEU A 142 -7.36 -18.27 -4.75
CA LEU A 142 -8.29 -19.39 -4.56
C LEU A 142 -9.55 -18.94 -3.82
N ALA A 143 -9.38 -18.18 -2.75
CA ALA A 143 -10.47 -17.74 -1.91
C ALA A 143 -11.47 -16.81 -2.65
N ILE A 144 -11.01 -15.89 -3.50
CA ILE A 144 -11.92 -15.05 -4.29
C ILE A 144 -12.69 -15.84 -5.34
N THR A 145 -12.12 -16.93 -5.84
CA THR A 145 -12.78 -17.81 -6.81
C THR A 145 -13.90 -18.63 -6.16
N ASP A 146 -13.71 -18.99 -4.90
CA ASP A 146 -14.63 -19.88 -4.15
C ASP A 146 -15.61 -19.16 -3.23
N CYS A 147 -15.41 -17.89 -2.93
CA CYS A 147 -16.30 -17.12 -2.04
C CYS A 147 -17.72 -17.01 -2.62
N ASP A 148 -18.72 -16.91 -1.75
CA ASP A 148 -20.12 -16.66 -2.12
C ASP A 148 -20.60 -15.25 -1.80
N LEU A 149 -19.80 -14.49 -1.01
CA LEU A 149 -19.98 -13.07 -0.77
C LEU A 149 -18.62 -12.38 -0.76
N PHE A 150 -18.46 -11.38 -1.61
CA PHE A 150 -17.30 -10.50 -1.65
C PHE A 150 -17.66 -9.12 -1.12
N VAL A 151 -16.98 -8.64 -0.07
CA VAL A 151 -17.19 -7.33 0.53
C VAL A 151 -15.99 -6.44 0.28
N GLY A 152 -16.10 -5.53 -0.68
CA GLY A 152 -15.08 -4.52 -0.97
C GLY A 152 -15.27 -3.29 -0.08
N ILE A 153 -14.25 -2.93 0.73
CA ILE A 153 -14.30 -1.86 1.71
C ILE A 153 -13.25 -0.79 1.37
N GLY A 154 -13.70 0.40 0.96
CA GLY A 154 -12.82 1.53 0.63
C GLY A 154 -11.83 1.19 -0.49
N THR A 155 -12.31 0.55 -1.56
CA THR A 155 -11.47 0.03 -2.65
C THR A 155 -11.97 0.46 -4.02
N ARG A 156 -11.03 0.74 -4.94
CA ARG A 156 -11.34 1.20 -6.32
C ARG A 156 -11.53 0.09 -7.34
N PHE A 157 -11.30 -1.15 -6.99
CA PHE A 157 -11.26 -2.26 -7.95
C PHE A 157 -10.39 -1.96 -9.17
N SER A 158 -9.10 -1.66 -8.95
CA SER A 158 -8.16 -1.34 -10.02
C SER A 158 -7.87 -2.56 -10.91
N ASP A 159 -7.39 -2.32 -12.12
CA ASP A 159 -6.95 -3.35 -13.07
C ASP A 159 -5.89 -4.31 -12.49
N ARG A 160 -5.02 -3.80 -11.60
CA ARG A 160 -4.01 -4.59 -10.89
C ARG A 160 -4.61 -5.60 -9.91
N VAL A 161 -5.85 -5.41 -9.52
CA VAL A 161 -6.56 -6.28 -8.57
C VAL A 161 -7.54 -7.19 -9.29
N ILE A 162 -8.31 -6.64 -10.23
CA ILE A 162 -9.35 -7.40 -10.95
C ILE A 162 -8.72 -8.42 -11.91
N CYS A 163 -7.60 -8.05 -12.57
CA CYS A 163 -6.97 -8.82 -13.64
C CYS A 163 -7.96 -9.07 -14.79
N ASP A 164 -8.57 -10.26 -14.92
CA ASP A 164 -9.68 -10.52 -15.82
C ASP A 164 -11.04 -10.38 -15.10
N ILE A 165 -11.88 -9.45 -15.58
CA ILE A 165 -13.19 -9.16 -14.98
C ILE A 165 -14.09 -10.41 -14.91
N LYS A 166 -13.99 -11.30 -15.90
CA LYS A 166 -14.87 -12.49 -15.97
C LYS A 166 -14.53 -13.53 -14.92
N SER A 167 -13.30 -13.57 -14.47
CA SER A 167 -12.81 -14.50 -13.45
C SER A 167 -12.80 -13.92 -12.05
N PHE A 168 -13.15 -12.64 -11.88
CA PHE A 168 -13.15 -11.96 -10.59
C PHE A 168 -14.43 -12.26 -9.82
N ALA A 169 -14.31 -12.95 -8.67
CA ALA A 169 -15.42 -13.31 -7.78
C ALA A 169 -16.62 -13.95 -8.52
N PRO A 170 -16.42 -14.99 -9.37
CA PRO A 170 -17.42 -15.42 -10.35
C PRO A 170 -18.68 -16.01 -9.72
N ASN A 171 -18.60 -16.42 -8.46
CA ASN A 171 -19.70 -17.09 -7.75
C ASN A 171 -20.28 -16.24 -6.60
N ALA A 172 -19.80 -15.00 -6.42
CA ALA A 172 -20.14 -14.19 -5.26
C ALA A 172 -21.14 -13.07 -5.56
N ASP A 173 -22.05 -12.84 -4.62
CA ASP A 173 -22.67 -11.53 -4.49
C ASP A 173 -21.59 -10.50 -4.09
N ILE A 174 -21.62 -9.28 -4.64
CA ILE A 174 -20.64 -8.24 -4.36
C ILE A 174 -21.31 -7.10 -3.62
N LEU A 175 -20.83 -6.81 -2.40
CA LEU A 175 -21.15 -5.62 -1.62
C LEU A 175 -19.96 -4.65 -1.68
N HIS A 176 -20.20 -3.40 -2.08
CA HIS A 176 -19.18 -2.36 -2.14
C HIS A 176 -19.53 -1.23 -1.16
N ILE A 177 -18.60 -0.95 -0.24
CA ILE A 177 -18.68 0.14 0.73
C ILE A 177 -17.60 1.16 0.37
N ASP A 178 -17.99 2.35 -0.06
CA ASP A 178 -17.07 3.42 -0.42
C ASP A 178 -17.69 4.80 -0.16
N ILE A 179 -16.86 5.79 0.13
CA ILE A 179 -17.28 7.18 0.29
C ILE A 179 -17.53 7.86 -1.05
N ASP A 180 -16.86 7.40 -2.11
CA ASP A 180 -16.89 7.98 -3.45
C ASP A 180 -17.89 7.24 -4.33
N SER A 181 -19.04 7.87 -4.57
CA SER A 181 -20.08 7.32 -5.44
C SER A 181 -19.62 7.06 -6.88
N THR A 182 -18.54 7.73 -7.33
CA THR A 182 -18.01 7.57 -8.70
C THR A 182 -17.20 6.28 -8.87
N GLU A 183 -16.78 5.64 -7.80
CA GLU A 183 -16.10 4.34 -7.84
C GLU A 183 -17.09 3.17 -7.92
N ILE A 184 -18.37 3.40 -7.57
CA ILE A 184 -19.41 2.37 -7.64
C ILE A 184 -19.75 2.02 -9.10
N ASN A 185 -19.74 0.72 -9.41
CA ASN A 185 -20.02 0.19 -10.76
C ASN A 185 -19.05 0.68 -11.87
N LYS A 186 -17.92 1.29 -11.51
CA LYS A 186 -16.96 1.85 -12.47
C LYS A 186 -16.18 0.74 -13.19
N ASN A 187 -15.56 -0.16 -12.46
CA ASN A 187 -14.70 -1.20 -13.00
C ASN A 187 -15.34 -2.59 -12.98
N ILE A 188 -16.15 -2.89 -11.97
CA ILE A 188 -16.96 -4.10 -11.86
C ILE A 188 -18.40 -3.75 -11.53
N LYS A 189 -19.33 -4.62 -11.91
CA LYS A 189 -20.73 -4.47 -11.51
C LYS A 189 -20.91 -5.05 -10.11
N VAL A 190 -21.50 -4.24 -9.22
CA VAL A 190 -21.81 -4.66 -7.85
C VAL A 190 -23.32 -4.82 -7.67
N GLY A 191 -23.71 -5.87 -6.98
CA GLY A 191 -25.12 -6.12 -6.68
C GLY A 191 -25.66 -5.22 -5.56
N TYR A 192 -24.78 -4.84 -4.63
CA TYR A 192 -25.12 -4.09 -3.42
C TYR A 192 -24.07 -3.04 -3.10
N GLN A 193 -24.50 -1.87 -2.61
CA GLN A 193 -23.60 -0.78 -2.32
C GLN A 193 -24.05 0.01 -1.09
N ILE A 194 -23.08 0.58 -0.37
CA ILE A 194 -23.33 1.61 0.66
C ILE A 194 -22.35 2.75 0.41
N ILE A 195 -22.88 3.95 0.16
CA ILE A 195 -22.08 5.16 -0.03
C ILE A 195 -21.99 5.89 1.30
N GLY A 196 -20.77 5.92 1.87
CA GLY A 196 -20.53 6.57 3.15
C GLY A 196 -19.10 6.35 3.66
N ASP A 197 -18.75 7.06 4.72
CA ASP A 197 -17.49 6.85 5.42
C ASP A 197 -17.44 5.43 5.99
N VAL A 198 -16.34 4.71 5.69
CA VAL A 198 -16.15 3.29 6.04
C VAL A 198 -16.34 3.05 7.53
N LYS A 199 -15.79 3.91 8.39
CA LYS A 199 -15.88 3.77 9.84
C LYS A 199 -17.34 3.86 10.33
N GLN A 200 -18.07 4.82 9.78
CA GLN A 200 -19.49 5.02 10.14
C GLN A 200 -20.37 3.87 9.65
N VAL A 201 -20.18 3.43 8.39
CA VAL A 201 -20.92 2.30 7.82
C VAL A 201 -20.68 1.02 8.63
N LEU A 202 -19.43 0.71 8.93
CA LEU A 202 -19.09 -0.50 9.67
C LEU A 202 -19.59 -0.46 11.12
N LYS A 203 -19.61 0.70 11.79
CA LYS A 203 -20.24 0.83 13.11
C LYS A 203 -21.71 0.42 13.07
N LEU A 204 -22.47 0.96 12.12
CA LEU A 204 -23.89 0.65 11.98
C LEU A 204 -24.16 -0.84 11.69
N ILE A 205 -23.31 -1.46 10.85
CA ILE A 205 -23.40 -2.89 10.56
C ILE A 205 -23.04 -3.71 11.82
N ASN A 206 -21.93 -3.39 12.47
CA ASN A 206 -21.40 -4.12 13.62
C ASN A 206 -22.37 -4.11 14.82
N GLU A 207 -23.12 -3.02 15.02
CA GLU A 207 -24.13 -2.93 16.08
C GLU A 207 -25.28 -3.93 15.88
N GLN A 208 -25.62 -4.27 14.64
CA GLN A 208 -26.81 -5.04 14.29
C GLN A 208 -26.50 -6.47 13.79
N LEU A 209 -25.28 -6.71 13.32
CA LEU A 209 -24.89 -8.03 12.77
C LEU A 209 -24.68 -9.00 13.92
N PRO A 210 -25.44 -10.13 14.01
CA PRO A 210 -25.17 -11.18 14.97
C PRO A 210 -23.88 -11.92 14.61
N GLN A 211 -23.25 -12.52 15.62
CA GLN A 211 -22.07 -13.35 15.41
C GLN A 211 -22.39 -14.50 14.43
N GLN A 212 -21.55 -14.66 13.42
CA GLN A 212 -21.58 -15.77 12.46
C GLN A 212 -20.45 -16.77 12.78
N ALA A 213 -20.51 -17.95 12.20
CA ALA A 213 -19.45 -18.96 12.29
C ALA A 213 -19.33 -19.72 10.97
N HIS A 214 -18.11 -19.75 10.41
CA HIS A 214 -17.80 -20.43 9.15
C HIS A 214 -16.55 -21.33 9.29
N PRO A 215 -16.54 -22.27 10.25
CA PRO A 215 -15.33 -23.03 10.60
C PRO A 215 -14.75 -23.81 9.40
N ASP A 216 -15.58 -24.38 8.54
CA ASP A 216 -15.12 -25.11 7.35
C ASP A 216 -14.40 -24.19 6.37
N TRP A 217 -14.90 -22.93 6.23
CA TRP A 217 -14.27 -21.92 5.38
C TRP A 217 -12.92 -21.50 5.92
N ILE A 218 -12.83 -21.19 7.21
CA ILE A 218 -11.58 -20.83 7.86
C ILE A 218 -10.58 -21.97 7.78
N GLN A 219 -11.02 -23.22 8.02
CA GLN A 219 -10.14 -24.39 7.91
C GLN A 219 -9.61 -24.58 6.49
N GLN A 220 -10.43 -24.36 5.48
CA GLN A 220 -10.01 -24.42 4.07
C GLN A 220 -8.92 -23.38 3.77
N ILE A 221 -9.06 -22.15 4.28
CA ILE A 221 -8.03 -21.11 4.11
C ILE A 221 -6.72 -21.48 4.80
N VAL A 222 -6.78 -22.02 6.01
CA VAL A 222 -5.59 -22.49 6.73
C VAL A 222 -4.88 -23.59 5.95
N ALA A 223 -5.64 -24.52 5.35
CA ALA A 223 -5.09 -25.58 4.51
C ALA A 223 -4.39 -25.01 3.26
N TRP A 224 -5.00 -24.05 2.56
CA TRP A 224 -4.39 -23.41 1.39
C TRP A 224 -3.16 -22.57 1.76
N LYS A 225 -3.16 -21.89 2.89
CA LYS A 225 -1.96 -21.17 3.36
C LYS A 225 -0.78 -22.13 3.61
N ALA A 226 -1.06 -23.32 4.11
CA ALA A 226 -0.03 -24.33 4.33
C ALA A 226 0.45 -25.00 3.02
N GLU A 227 -0.47 -25.19 2.05
CA GLU A 227 -0.16 -25.76 0.74
C GLU A 227 0.58 -24.78 -0.19
N TYR A 228 0.22 -23.49 -0.12
CA TYR A 228 0.77 -22.43 -0.98
C TYR A 228 1.38 -21.27 -0.18
N PRO A 229 2.43 -21.54 0.61
CA PRO A 229 3.10 -20.46 1.33
C PRO A 229 3.74 -19.48 0.33
N LEU A 230 3.90 -18.22 0.73
CA LEU A 230 4.74 -17.29 -0.02
C LEU A 230 6.17 -17.80 0.05
N MET A 231 6.73 -18.15 -1.10
CA MET A 231 8.04 -18.78 -1.18
C MET A 231 9.13 -17.74 -1.35
N GLN A 232 10.23 -17.94 -0.62
CA GLN A 232 11.50 -17.25 -0.90
C GLN A 232 12.12 -17.87 -2.15
N GLN A 233 12.53 -17.03 -3.10
CA GLN A 233 13.16 -17.48 -4.35
C GLN A 233 14.67 -17.22 -4.30
N GLY A 234 15.45 -18.08 -4.97
CA GLY A 234 16.90 -17.90 -5.13
C GLY A 234 17.76 -18.59 -4.08
N GLN A 235 17.32 -19.71 -3.54
CA GLN A 235 18.09 -20.48 -2.56
C GLN A 235 19.33 -21.16 -3.16
N THR A 236 20.38 -20.38 -3.32
CA THR A 236 21.73 -20.90 -3.04
C THR A 236 22.03 -20.54 -1.57
N THR A 237 22.73 -21.39 -0.83
CA THR A 237 22.94 -21.27 0.62
C THR A 237 23.54 -19.93 1.09
N ASP A 238 24.16 -19.17 0.20
CA ASP A 238 24.95 -17.97 0.52
C ASP A 238 24.40 -16.66 -0.08
N SER A 239 23.39 -16.73 -0.97
CA SER A 239 22.86 -15.52 -1.63
C SER A 239 21.89 -14.75 -0.75
N VAL A 240 21.94 -13.43 -0.83
CA VAL A 240 20.97 -12.54 -0.16
C VAL A 240 19.65 -12.59 -0.91
N VAL A 241 18.58 -12.93 -0.19
CA VAL A 241 17.22 -13.02 -0.72
C VAL A 241 16.40 -11.86 -0.14
N PRO A 242 15.83 -10.96 -0.97
CA PRO A 242 15.11 -9.77 -0.49
C PRO A 242 13.99 -10.07 0.49
N GLN A 243 13.28 -11.18 0.27
CA GLN A 243 12.19 -11.64 1.14
C GLN A 243 12.70 -11.91 2.56
N GLU A 244 13.83 -12.61 2.69
CA GLU A 244 14.44 -12.90 4.00
C GLU A 244 14.92 -11.62 4.71
N VAL A 245 15.46 -10.66 3.96
CA VAL A 245 15.86 -9.35 4.52
C VAL A 245 14.66 -8.66 5.15
N ILE A 246 13.50 -8.69 4.47
CA ILE A 246 12.26 -8.06 4.95
C ILE A 246 11.67 -8.81 6.14
N GLU A 247 11.70 -10.14 6.16
CA GLU A 247 11.23 -10.95 7.29
C GLU A 247 12.11 -10.72 8.55
N ILE A 248 13.42 -10.60 8.36
CA ILE A 248 14.34 -10.27 9.46
C ILE A 248 14.07 -8.83 9.94
N LEU A 249 13.84 -7.89 9.03
CA LEU A 249 13.47 -6.52 9.38
C LEU A 249 12.17 -6.47 10.20
N ASP A 250 11.11 -7.19 9.78
CA ASP A 250 9.85 -7.31 10.53
C ASP A 250 10.11 -7.82 11.95
N ARG A 251 10.87 -8.90 12.07
CA ARG A 251 11.23 -9.50 13.37
C ARG A 251 12.03 -8.55 14.25
N LEU A 252 13.05 -7.87 13.71
CA LEU A 252 13.90 -6.95 14.47
C LEU A 252 13.18 -5.67 14.91
N THR A 253 12.14 -5.28 14.20
CA THR A 253 11.29 -4.13 14.52
C THR A 253 10.02 -4.53 15.28
N GLU A 254 9.85 -5.83 15.58
CA GLU A 254 8.64 -6.39 16.20
C GLU A 254 7.35 -6.02 15.45
N GLY A 255 7.48 -5.72 14.14
CA GLY A 255 6.41 -5.25 13.29
C GLY A 255 5.90 -3.85 13.59
N GLU A 256 6.66 -3.04 14.34
CA GLU A 256 6.25 -1.69 14.77
C GLU A 256 6.84 -0.56 13.91
N ALA A 257 7.75 -0.86 12.97
CA ALA A 257 8.32 0.17 12.12
C ALA A 257 7.33 0.71 11.09
N ILE A 258 7.54 1.95 10.70
CA ILE A 258 6.93 2.53 9.50
C ILE A 258 7.83 2.17 8.32
N ILE A 259 7.25 1.51 7.34
CA ILE A 259 7.93 1.10 6.11
C ILE A 259 7.49 2.02 4.98
N ALA A 260 8.39 2.89 4.57
CA ALA A 260 8.24 3.61 3.31
C ALA A 260 8.84 2.78 2.18
N THR A 261 8.32 2.92 0.96
CA THR A 261 8.91 2.24 -0.19
C THR A 261 9.05 3.17 -1.38
N GLU A 262 10.13 2.98 -2.11
CA GLU A 262 10.21 3.36 -3.50
C GLU A 262 9.32 2.44 -4.36
N VAL A 263 9.34 2.60 -5.68
CA VAL A 263 8.49 1.83 -6.59
C VAL A 263 9.30 0.86 -7.44
N GLY A 264 8.94 -0.42 -7.38
CA GLY A 264 9.60 -1.52 -8.08
C GLY A 264 9.34 -2.88 -7.42
N GLN A 265 10.19 -3.87 -7.69
CA GLN A 265 10.10 -5.20 -7.07
C GLN A 265 10.18 -5.12 -5.53
N HIS A 266 11.05 -4.28 -5.01
CA HIS A 266 11.24 -4.05 -3.57
C HIS A 266 9.96 -3.60 -2.86
N GLN A 267 9.12 -2.81 -3.52
CA GLN A 267 7.80 -2.41 -3.02
C GLN A 267 6.88 -3.62 -2.85
N MET A 268 6.88 -4.51 -3.85
CA MET A 268 6.04 -5.72 -3.80
C MET A 268 6.55 -6.70 -2.75
N TRP A 269 7.87 -6.91 -2.65
CA TRP A 269 8.44 -7.75 -1.59
C TRP A 269 8.13 -7.19 -0.20
N ALA A 270 8.25 -5.87 0.00
CA ALA A 270 7.86 -5.23 1.26
C ALA A 270 6.40 -5.50 1.61
N ALA A 271 5.50 -5.36 0.63
CA ALA A 271 4.07 -5.58 0.83
C ALA A 271 3.68 -7.07 1.04
N GLN A 272 4.50 -8.01 0.53
CA GLN A 272 4.27 -9.45 0.68
C GLN A 272 4.84 -10.04 1.97
N PHE A 273 6.00 -9.55 2.44
CA PHE A 273 6.81 -10.21 3.47
C PHE A 273 6.96 -9.43 4.78
N TYR A 274 6.58 -8.14 4.83
CA TYR A 274 6.47 -7.40 6.08
C TYR A 274 5.04 -7.51 6.62
N ASN A 275 4.88 -7.86 7.90
CA ASN A 275 3.56 -7.98 8.51
C ASN A 275 3.10 -6.64 9.07
N PHE A 276 2.28 -5.93 8.32
CA PHE A 276 1.67 -4.68 8.76
C PHE A 276 0.53 -4.94 9.76
N ARG A 277 0.66 -4.41 10.97
CA ARG A 277 -0.28 -4.63 12.08
C ARG A 277 -1.19 -3.43 12.33
N HIS A 278 -0.73 -2.26 11.91
CA HIS A 278 -1.40 -0.98 12.22
C HIS A 278 -1.59 -0.12 10.97
N PRO A 279 -2.62 0.75 10.94
CA PRO A 279 -2.79 1.71 9.87
C PRO A 279 -1.60 2.68 9.81
N HIS A 280 -1.35 3.23 8.63
CA HIS A 280 -0.25 4.17 8.36
C HIS A 280 1.18 3.61 8.53
N GLN A 281 1.35 2.30 8.74
CA GLN A 281 2.68 1.68 8.74
C GLN A 281 3.29 1.53 7.34
N PHE A 282 2.46 1.43 6.30
CA PHE A 282 2.91 1.32 4.92
C PHE A 282 2.73 2.65 4.18
N VAL A 283 3.83 3.26 3.76
CA VAL A 283 3.86 4.55 3.07
C VAL A 283 4.45 4.38 1.68
N SER A 284 3.62 4.44 0.65
CA SER A 284 4.04 4.10 -0.71
C SER A 284 3.25 4.84 -1.79
N SER A 285 3.85 5.03 -2.96
CA SER A 285 3.15 5.54 -4.14
C SER A 285 2.47 4.40 -4.91
N GLY A 286 1.40 3.81 -4.31
CA GLY A 286 0.70 2.67 -4.90
C GLY A 286 -0.37 3.04 -5.95
N GLY A 287 -0.68 4.32 -6.11
CA GLY A 287 -1.61 4.82 -7.14
C GLY A 287 -0.91 5.16 -8.45
N LEU A 288 -0.07 6.19 -8.44
CA LEU A 288 0.69 6.62 -9.62
C LEU A 288 1.96 5.79 -9.86
N GLY A 289 2.57 5.24 -8.81
CA GLY A 289 3.79 4.44 -8.91
C GLY A 289 5.02 5.31 -9.18
N THR A 290 5.20 6.38 -8.40
CA THR A 290 6.27 7.35 -8.58
C THR A 290 7.59 6.84 -8.01
N MET A 291 8.56 6.51 -8.86
CA MET A 291 9.93 6.27 -8.43
C MET A 291 10.54 7.59 -7.89
N GLY A 292 11.29 7.52 -6.79
CA GLY A 292 11.81 8.69 -6.07
C GLY A 292 10.88 9.26 -4.98
N PHE A 293 9.72 8.64 -4.74
CA PHE A 293 8.76 9.05 -3.70
C PHE A 293 9.21 8.66 -2.29
N GLY A 294 9.74 7.45 -2.15
CA GLY A 294 9.86 6.76 -0.84
C GLY A 294 10.77 7.48 0.13
N PHE A 295 11.93 7.96 -0.33
CA PHE A 295 12.91 8.59 0.56
C PHE A 295 12.37 9.87 1.22
N GLY A 296 11.79 10.77 0.43
CA GLY A 296 11.13 11.97 0.96
C GLY A 296 9.97 11.65 1.90
N ALA A 297 9.19 10.60 1.57
CA ALA A 297 8.08 10.14 2.40
C ALA A 297 8.58 9.53 3.74
N ALA A 298 9.69 8.78 3.73
CA ALA A 298 10.32 8.26 4.94
C ALA A 298 10.81 9.38 5.87
N ILE A 299 11.44 10.42 5.31
CA ILE A 299 11.84 11.61 6.04
C ILE A 299 10.64 12.25 6.73
N GLY A 300 9.56 12.49 5.97
CA GLY A 300 8.31 13.04 6.50
C GLY A 300 7.68 12.18 7.58
N ALA A 301 7.65 10.86 7.37
CA ALA A 301 7.13 9.90 8.33
C ALA A 301 7.94 9.92 9.65
N LYS A 302 9.27 10.02 9.56
CA LYS A 302 10.14 10.11 10.75
C LYS A 302 9.96 11.41 11.51
N VAL A 303 9.83 12.53 10.81
CA VAL A 303 9.59 13.85 11.44
C VAL A 303 8.24 13.85 12.16
N ALA A 304 7.21 13.25 11.55
CA ALA A 304 5.88 13.15 12.15
C ALA A 304 5.79 12.12 13.30
N ASN A 305 6.67 11.12 13.32
CA ASN A 305 6.69 10.04 14.31
C ASN A 305 8.11 9.85 14.87
N PRO A 306 8.60 10.78 15.70
CA PRO A 306 10.00 10.79 16.15
C PRO A 306 10.40 9.55 16.97
N ASP A 307 9.46 8.90 17.60
CA ASP A 307 9.69 7.71 18.45
C ASP A 307 9.63 6.38 17.69
N LYS A 308 9.07 6.38 16.46
CA LYS A 308 8.99 5.16 15.63
C LYS A 308 10.27 4.94 14.82
N LYS A 309 10.63 3.69 14.59
CA LYS A 309 11.62 3.34 13.55
C LYS A 309 10.99 3.56 12.18
N VAL A 310 11.75 4.17 11.28
CA VAL A 310 11.32 4.37 9.88
C VAL A 310 12.39 3.83 8.96
N VAL A 311 11.97 2.94 8.06
CA VAL A 311 12.83 2.33 7.05
C VAL A 311 12.25 2.63 5.67
N ASN A 312 13.05 3.22 4.78
CA ASN A 312 12.71 3.25 3.36
C ASN A 312 13.30 2.04 2.67
N ILE A 313 12.49 1.30 1.92
CA ILE A 313 12.92 0.17 1.11
C ILE A 313 12.93 0.61 -0.36
N ALA A 314 14.13 0.69 -0.93
CA ALA A 314 14.37 1.20 -2.28
C ALA A 314 15.00 0.14 -3.19
N GLY A 315 14.87 0.30 -4.49
CA GLY A 315 15.75 -0.30 -5.48
C GLY A 315 16.80 0.70 -5.92
N ASP A 316 17.94 0.25 -6.41
CA ASP A 316 19.03 1.11 -6.86
C ASP A 316 18.58 2.10 -7.95
N GLY A 317 17.66 1.69 -8.83
CA GLY A 317 17.12 2.55 -9.89
C GLY A 317 16.31 3.72 -9.34
N SER A 318 15.40 3.47 -8.38
CA SER A 318 14.52 4.48 -7.80
C SER A 318 15.25 5.34 -6.76
N PHE A 319 16.16 4.78 -5.98
CA PHE A 319 17.01 5.51 -5.03
C PHE A 319 17.78 6.63 -5.74
N HIS A 320 18.37 6.34 -6.91
CA HIS A 320 19.13 7.35 -7.67
C HIS A 320 18.29 8.54 -8.17
N MET A 321 16.97 8.42 -8.18
CA MET A 321 16.11 9.54 -8.59
C MET A 321 16.04 10.65 -7.54
N ASN A 322 16.28 10.31 -6.26
CA ASN A 322 16.16 11.25 -5.16
C ASN A 322 17.23 11.09 -4.08
N LEU A 323 18.40 10.54 -4.43
CA LEU A 323 19.53 10.34 -3.52
C LEU A 323 20.08 11.64 -2.89
N ASN A 324 19.77 12.79 -3.50
CA ASN A 324 20.12 14.10 -2.96
C ASN A 324 19.51 14.36 -1.57
N GLU A 325 18.43 13.65 -1.19
CA GLU A 325 17.84 13.76 0.15
C GLU A 325 18.74 13.18 1.26
N LEU A 326 19.84 12.52 0.92
CA LEU A 326 20.90 12.18 1.87
C LEU A 326 21.43 13.44 2.59
N VAL A 327 21.47 14.60 1.89
CA VAL A 327 21.86 15.88 2.54
C VAL A 327 20.84 16.31 3.58
N THR A 328 19.56 16.05 3.34
CA THR A 328 18.47 16.41 4.26
C THR A 328 18.58 15.60 5.56
N ILE A 329 18.72 14.27 5.47
CA ILE A 329 18.84 13.43 6.66
C ILE A 329 20.15 13.67 7.42
N SER A 330 21.24 13.96 6.72
CA SER A 330 22.52 14.30 7.30
C SER A 330 22.46 15.66 8.02
N LYS A 331 21.99 16.71 7.35
CA LYS A 331 21.93 18.06 7.91
C LYS A 331 21.06 18.15 9.16
N TYR A 332 19.90 17.50 9.14
CA TYR A 332 18.92 17.56 10.24
C TYR A 332 18.99 16.39 11.18
N GLN A 333 19.94 15.46 11.00
CA GLN A 333 20.15 14.26 11.80
C GLN A 333 18.86 13.45 11.96
N ILE A 334 18.14 13.25 10.84
CA ILE A 334 16.87 12.51 10.82
C ILE A 334 17.19 11.00 10.73
N PRO A 335 16.93 10.19 11.76
CA PRO A 335 17.34 8.80 11.84
C PRO A 335 16.40 7.89 11.02
N VAL A 336 16.50 7.95 9.70
CA VAL A 336 15.89 7.05 8.73
C VAL A 336 16.92 6.00 8.33
N VAL A 337 16.49 4.76 8.18
CA VAL A 337 17.26 3.70 7.53
C VAL A 337 16.87 3.64 6.06
N GLU A 338 17.78 3.97 5.17
CA GLU A 338 17.62 3.84 3.72
C GLU A 338 18.20 2.51 3.27
N LEU A 339 17.33 1.51 3.02
CA LEU A 339 17.70 0.15 2.60
C LEU A 339 17.53 0.00 1.10
N VAL A 340 18.63 -0.07 0.37
CA VAL A 340 18.66 -0.13 -1.09
C VAL A 340 18.95 -1.54 -1.57
N PHE A 341 17.99 -2.23 -2.15
CA PHE A 341 18.21 -3.47 -2.89
C PHE A 341 18.87 -3.15 -4.23
N ASN A 342 20.17 -3.45 -4.31
CA ASN A 342 20.97 -3.21 -5.49
C ASN A 342 21.13 -4.49 -6.32
N ASN A 343 20.43 -4.56 -7.44
CA ASN A 343 20.56 -5.62 -8.44
C ASN A 343 21.08 -5.13 -9.79
N ASN A 344 21.46 -3.86 -9.90
CA ASN A 344 21.94 -3.20 -11.11
C ASN A 344 20.96 -3.26 -12.30
N VAL A 345 19.65 -3.43 -12.04
CA VAL A 345 18.62 -3.46 -13.09
C VAL A 345 17.34 -2.75 -12.66
N LEU A 346 16.53 -2.34 -13.62
CA LEU A 346 15.13 -2.01 -13.40
C LEU A 346 14.33 -3.31 -13.29
N GLY A 347 14.38 -3.92 -12.11
CA GLY A 347 13.98 -5.32 -11.90
C GLY A 347 12.56 -5.65 -12.32
N MET A 348 11.57 -4.78 -12.02
CA MET A 348 10.18 -5.03 -12.43
C MET A 348 10.03 -5.01 -13.96
N VAL A 349 10.66 -4.06 -14.65
CA VAL A 349 10.63 -4.00 -16.13
C VAL A 349 11.35 -5.21 -16.73
N ARG A 350 12.52 -5.59 -16.17
CA ARG A 350 13.26 -6.78 -16.56
C ARG A 350 12.41 -8.06 -16.41
N GLN A 351 11.69 -8.22 -15.30
CA GLN A 351 10.81 -9.36 -15.07
C GLN A 351 9.71 -9.43 -16.16
N TRP A 352 9.11 -8.30 -16.53
CA TRP A 352 8.12 -8.24 -17.62
C TRP A 352 8.74 -8.57 -18.98
N GLN A 353 9.96 -8.08 -19.28
CA GLN A 353 10.67 -8.42 -20.51
C GLN A 353 11.02 -9.91 -20.55
N LYS A 354 11.35 -10.52 -19.40
CA LYS A 354 11.59 -11.96 -19.29
C LYS A 354 10.31 -12.76 -19.58
N LEU A 355 9.18 -12.36 -19.01
CA LEU A 355 7.90 -13.09 -19.09
C LEU A 355 7.19 -12.93 -20.44
N PHE A 356 7.19 -11.72 -21.01
CA PHE A 356 6.28 -11.37 -22.11
C PHE A 356 6.98 -10.94 -23.39
N TYR A 357 8.30 -10.79 -23.38
CA TYR A 357 9.07 -10.26 -24.52
C TYR A 357 10.29 -11.12 -24.87
N ASP A 358 10.21 -12.44 -24.70
CA ASP A 358 11.24 -13.42 -25.08
C ASP A 358 12.64 -13.10 -24.54
N ARG A 359 12.72 -12.56 -23.32
CA ARG A 359 14.00 -12.13 -22.69
C ARG A 359 14.75 -11.07 -23.51
N ARG A 360 14.05 -10.30 -24.34
CA ARG A 360 14.65 -9.17 -25.07
C ARG A 360 14.81 -7.98 -24.12
N PHE A 361 15.87 -8.02 -23.33
CA PHE A 361 16.17 -6.98 -22.35
C PHE A 361 16.64 -5.70 -23.04
N SER A 362 15.88 -4.61 -22.87
CA SER A 362 16.21 -3.31 -23.47
C SER A 362 16.17 -2.24 -22.39
N GLN A 363 17.32 -1.54 -22.22
CA GLN A 363 17.47 -0.39 -21.31
C GLN A 363 17.11 -0.68 -19.85
N THR A 364 17.20 -1.93 -19.40
CA THR A 364 16.87 -2.33 -18.02
C THR A 364 18.12 -2.64 -17.18
N THR A 365 19.29 -2.74 -17.77
CA THR A 365 20.56 -2.87 -17.06
C THR A 365 21.12 -1.48 -16.77
N LEU A 366 21.42 -1.19 -15.52
CA LEU A 366 21.79 0.16 -15.10
C LEU A 366 23.29 0.42 -15.16
N GLU A 367 24.14 -0.62 -15.00
CA GLU A 367 25.60 -0.55 -15.07
C GLU A 367 26.22 0.69 -14.39
N ARG A 368 25.73 1.02 -13.21
CA ARG A 368 26.16 2.20 -12.46
C ARG A 368 27.34 1.84 -11.55
N PRO A 369 28.49 2.51 -11.66
CA PRO A 369 29.65 2.26 -10.81
C PRO A 369 29.52 2.99 -9.45
N THR A 370 28.33 3.05 -8.86
CA THR A 370 28.06 3.75 -7.61
C THR A 370 28.67 2.96 -6.45
N ASP A 371 29.59 3.59 -5.73
CA ASP A 371 30.12 3.08 -4.47
C ASP A 371 29.29 3.68 -3.32
N TYR A 372 28.41 2.88 -2.72
CA TYR A 372 27.49 3.34 -1.69
C TYR A 372 28.18 3.72 -0.38
N LEU A 373 29.33 3.09 -0.05
CA LEU A 373 30.11 3.47 1.13
C LEU A 373 30.68 4.87 0.98
N LYS A 374 31.30 5.17 -0.17
CA LYS A 374 31.82 6.50 -0.47
C LYS A 374 30.69 7.53 -0.64
N LEU A 375 29.54 7.12 -1.16
CA LEU A 375 28.37 7.98 -1.26
C LEU A 375 27.91 8.42 0.13
N GLY A 376 27.76 7.48 1.06
CA GLY A 376 27.41 7.78 2.45
C GLY A 376 28.46 8.71 3.10
N GLU A 377 29.73 8.41 2.94
CA GLU A 377 30.82 9.25 3.46
C GLU A 377 30.74 10.69 2.92
N ALA A 378 30.54 10.85 1.61
CA ALA A 378 30.45 12.14 0.94
C ALA A 378 29.28 13.01 1.45
N PHE A 379 28.18 12.38 1.87
CA PHE A 379 27.03 13.05 2.44
C PHE A 379 27.04 13.12 3.99
N GLY A 380 28.06 12.54 4.65
CA GLY A 380 28.11 12.46 6.11
C GLY A 380 27.02 11.54 6.71
N VAL A 381 26.63 10.51 5.99
CA VAL A 381 25.69 9.47 6.41
C VAL A 381 26.44 8.16 6.59
N LYS A 382 26.19 7.46 7.70
CA LYS A 382 26.74 6.13 7.90
C LYS A 382 26.27 5.18 6.81
N ALA A 383 27.19 4.50 6.13
CA ALA A 383 26.87 3.52 5.11
C ALA A 383 27.32 2.12 5.50
N LEU A 384 26.51 1.11 5.18
CA LEU A 384 26.73 -0.31 5.45
C LEU A 384 26.43 -1.11 4.16
N VAL A 385 26.99 -2.32 4.07
CA VAL A 385 26.76 -3.23 2.93
C VAL A 385 26.34 -4.61 3.43
N ILE A 386 25.39 -5.23 2.73
CA ILE A 386 24.99 -6.63 2.90
C ILE A 386 25.32 -7.33 1.57
N GLU A 387 26.30 -8.22 1.58
CA GLU A 387 26.72 -9.02 0.42
C GLU A 387 26.40 -10.50 0.60
N LYS A 388 26.33 -10.96 1.86
CA LYS A 388 26.11 -12.35 2.22
C LYS A 388 24.92 -12.49 3.15
N ARG A 389 24.32 -13.66 3.11
CA ARG A 389 23.14 -13.99 3.94
C ARG A 389 23.41 -13.82 5.44
N GLU A 390 24.59 -14.22 5.93
CA GLU A 390 25.00 -14.12 7.34
C GLU A 390 25.16 -12.69 7.83
N GLU A 391 25.28 -11.71 6.94
CA GLU A 391 25.44 -10.29 7.26
C GLU A 391 24.08 -9.57 7.43
N ILE A 392 22.96 -10.17 7.00
CA ILE A 392 21.65 -9.52 6.98
C ILE A 392 21.27 -9.07 8.41
N GLU A 393 21.20 -9.98 9.35
CA GLU A 393 20.75 -9.65 10.70
C GLU A 393 21.72 -8.72 11.46
N PRO A 394 23.04 -8.94 11.46
CA PRO A 394 23.98 -8.03 12.12
C PRO A 394 23.90 -6.59 11.59
N VAL A 395 23.86 -6.41 10.26
CA VAL A 395 23.81 -5.08 9.64
C VAL A 395 22.49 -4.37 9.92
N LEU A 396 21.36 -5.06 9.78
CA LEU A 396 20.05 -4.50 10.10
C LEU A 396 19.96 -4.13 11.59
N ARG A 397 20.45 -4.96 12.48
CA ARG A 397 20.47 -4.70 13.92
C ARG A 397 21.31 -3.46 14.26
N GLU A 398 22.48 -3.33 13.63
CA GLU A 398 23.34 -2.16 13.80
C GLU A 398 22.63 -0.87 13.32
N ALA A 399 22.00 -0.90 12.15
CA ALA A 399 21.29 0.25 11.60
C ALA A 399 20.08 0.66 12.46
N LEU A 400 19.34 -0.30 13.00
CA LEU A 400 18.12 -0.06 13.79
C LEU A 400 18.40 0.37 15.24
N THR A 401 19.56 0.00 15.79
CA THR A 401 19.92 0.32 17.19
C THR A 401 20.33 1.77 17.35
N GLY A 402 20.92 2.38 16.31
CA GLY A 402 21.37 3.77 16.32
C GLY A 402 20.24 4.79 16.26
N ASN A 403 20.57 6.03 16.63
CA ASN A 403 19.69 7.20 16.45
C ASN A 403 20.31 8.18 15.47
N GLN A 404 20.82 7.66 14.34
CA GLN A 404 21.44 8.42 13.27
C GLN A 404 20.94 7.88 11.92
N PRO A 405 20.99 8.70 10.84
CA PRO A 405 20.66 8.20 9.51
C PRO A 405 21.66 7.14 9.04
N VAL A 406 21.15 6.12 8.36
CA VAL A 406 21.96 5.00 7.84
C VAL A 406 21.55 4.68 6.42
N LEU A 407 22.53 4.53 5.52
CA LEU A 407 22.37 4.00 4.16
C LEU A 407 22.85 2.55 4.13
N ILE A 408 22.05 1.62 3.64
CA ILE A 408 22.42 0.21 3.49
C ILE A 408 22.34 -0.16 2.02
N GLU A 409 23.46 -0.57 1.42
CA GLU A 409 23.45 -1.28 0.15
C GLU A 409 23.24 -2.77 0.41
N CYS A 410 22.16 -3.34 -0.11
CA CYS A 410 21.87 -4.76 -0.04
C CYS A 410 22.00 -5.36 -1.45
N ARG A 411 23.08 -6.10 -1.70
CA ARG A 411 23.37 -6.68 -3.02
C ARG A 411 22.59 -7.95 -3.24
N ILE A 412 21.79 -7.98 -4.28
CA ILE A 412 20.91 -9.10 -4.61
C ILE A 412 21.08 -9.53 -6.07
N ASP A 413 20.66 -10.75 -6.38
CA ASP A 413 20.70 -11.24 -7.78
C ASP A 413 19.63 -10.53 -8.63
N LYS A 414 20.00 -10.16 -9.86
CA LYS A 414 19.14 -9.45 -10.82
C LYS A 414 17.97 -10.28 -11.37
N ASP A 415 18.01 -11.59 -11.22
CA ASP A 415 17.01 -12.50 -11.76
C ASP A 415 16.02 -13.00 -10.69
N ILE A 416 16.09 -12.48 -9.44
CA ILE A 416 15.05 -12.69 -8.43
C ILE A 416 13.79 -11.96 -8.85
N ASN A 417 12.65 -12.68 -8.82
CA ASN A 417 11.36 -12.18 -9.31
C ASN A 417 10.37 -11.97 -8.17
N VAL A 418 9.34 -11.14 -8.42
CA VAL A 418 8.18 -11.01 -7.55
C VAL A 418 7.16 -12.06 -7.96
N LEU A 419 6.90 -13.02 -7.09
CA LEU A 419 5.91 -14.07 -7.29
C LEU A 419 5.11 -14.26 -5.99
N PRO A 420 3.87 -14.76 -6.09
CA PRO A 420 3.09 -15.06 -7.29
C PRO A 420 2.86 -13.86 -8.19
N MET A 421 2.52 -14.10 -9.47
CA MET A 421 2.16 -13.03 -10.40
C MET A 421 1.02 -13.47 -11.32
N VAL A 422 -0.06 -12.69 -11.37
CA VAL A 422 -1.12 -12.83 -12.38
C VAL A 422 -0.79 -11.88 -13.54
N PRO A 423 -0.63 -12.38 -14.77
CA PRO A 423 -0.40 -11.52 -15.94
C PRO A 423 -1.55 -10.53 -16.14
N ALA A 424 -1.26 -9.36 -16.75
CA ALA A 424 -2.30 -8.41 -17.10
C ALA A 424 -3.35 -9.06 -18.03
N GLY A 425 -4.64 -9.00 -17.63
CA GLY A 425 -5.74 -9.66 -18.34
C GLY A 425 -5.81 -11.19 -18.13
N GLY A 426 -4.94 -11.77 -17.34
CA GLY A 426 -4.99 -13.19 -16.96
C GLY A 426 -6.04 -13.47 -15.89
N SER A 427 -6.41 -14.76 -15.75
CA SER A 427 -7.32 -15.19 -14.68
C SER A 427 -6.65 -15.08 -13.32
N ILE A 428 -7.37 -14.49 -12.36
CA ILE A 428 -6.89 -14.37 -10.97
C ILE A 428 -6.68 -15.74 -10.31
N SER A 429 -7.38 -16.78 -10.77
CA SER A 429 -7.25 -18.15 -10.26
C SER A 429 -5.95 -18.84 -10.68
N GLU A 430 -5.24 -18.32 -11.69
CA GLU A 430 -4.08 -18.96 -12.32
C GLU A 430 -2.81 -18.09 -12.23
N PRO A 431 -2.34 -17.74 -11.01
CA PRO A 431 -1.10 -17.00 -10.88
C PRO A 431 0.12 -17.86 -11.27
N ILE A 432 1.10 -17.22 -11.87
CA ILE A 432 2.43 -17.80 -12.07
C ILE A 432 3.08 -17.92 -10.70
N LEU A 433 3.45 -19.13 -10.30
CA LEU A 433 4.08 -19.42 -9.01
C LEU A 433 5.60 -19.56 -9.13
N GLU A 434 6.09 -20.01 -10.29
CA GLU A 434 7.50 -20.25 -10.57
C GLU A 434 7.87 -19.71 -11.96
N MET A 435 9.13 -19.35 -12.12
CA MET A 435 9.70 -18.93 -13.40
C MET A 435 10.92 -19.80 -13.73
N ASN A 436 10.85 -20.47 -14.86
CA ASN A 436 11.95 -21.27 -15.42
C ASN A 436 13.01 -20.38 -16.12
#